data_b844f2b70f2699fa91f985716ff8db17
#
_entry.id   b844f2b70f2699fa91f985716ff8db17
#
_cell.length_a   1.000
_cell.length_b   1.000
_cell.length_c   1.000
_cell.angle_alpha   90.00
_cell.angle_beta   90.00
_cell.angle_gamma   90.00
#
_symmetry.space_group_name_H-M   'P 1'
#
loop_
_entity.id
_entity.type
_entity.pdbx_description
1 polymer ?
#
loop_
_entity_poly.entity_id
_entity_poly.type
_entity_poly.pdbx_seq_one_letter_code
_entity_poly.pdbx_strand_id
1 'polypeptide(L)'
;MRRASDDAHAAWHLPEASAARGMRVETLFVLETNVDDLSPQIVAYALEEMLAAGALDAWSVAATMKKGRMGSLLCALCDRARVDTLCEILFQVRSSVGFRGHAARRGEPNEARLTAALPPKLARAQETSSLGIRVRACDRVSLDRSFVPVDPGVGKAGVTFDPVNVKVARLGGETINAHPEYDECAALARKTKTPLKTVFRRAVQAYFDENPAR
;
A
#
# COMPACT_ATOMS: atom_id res chain seq x y z
N MET A 1 -2.59 -30.04 -29.83
CA MET A 1 -1.80 -29.08 -29.07
C MET A 1 -2.68 -28.52 -27.97
N ARG A 2 -2.52 -29.02 -26.73
CA ARG A 2 -3.38 -28.65 -25.60
C ARG A 2 -3.02 -27.25 -25.15
N ARG A 3 -4.04 -26.41 -24.98
CA ARG A 3 -3.90 -25.08 -24.36
C ARG A 3 -3.41 -25.30 -22.94
N ALA A 4 -2.25 -24.74 -22.59
CA ALA A 4 -1.84 -24.62 -21.19
C ALA A 4 -2.86 -23.75 -20.49
N SER A 5 -3.52 -24.34 -19.53
CA SER A 5 -4.62 -23.81 -18.77
C SER A 5 -4.23 -22.67 -17.86
N ASP A 6 -5.21 -21.87 -17.56
CA ASP A 6 -5.27 -20.72 -16.65
C ASP A 6 -4.96 -21.02 -15.16
N ASP A 7 -4.15 -22.02 -14.86
CA ASP A 7 -3.85 -22.52 -13.49
C ASP A 7 -2.56 -21.93 -12.89
N ALA A 8 -2.21 -20.71 -13.20
CA ALA A 8 -0.92 -20.15 -12.75
C ALA A 8 -0.96 -19.48 -11.35
N HIS A 9 -2.11 -19.43 -10.67
CA HIS A 9 -2.18 -19.03 -9.27
C HIS A 9 -3.18 -19.92 -8.56
N ALA A 10 -2.74 -21.12 -8.19
CA ALA A 10 -3.48 -21.90 -7.21
C ALA A 10 -3.51 -21.06 -5.93
N ALA A 11 -4.67 -20.48 -5.61
CA ALA A 11 -4.84 -19.67 -4.41
C ALA A 11 -4.32 -20.48 -3.22
N TRP A 12 -3.32 -19.92 -2.54
CA TRP A 12 -2.82 -20.53 -1.33
C TRP A 12 -3.93 -20.47 -0.28
N HIS A 13 -4.31 -21.64 0.24
CA HIS A 13 -5.36 -21.74 1.23
C HIS A 13 -4.75 -21.83 2.62
N LEU A 14 -5.21 -20.96 3.50
CA LEU A 14 -4.91 -21.10 4.93
C LEU A 14 -5.41 -22.45 5.45
N PRO A 15 -4.60 -23.18 6.26
CA PRO A 15 -5.11 -24.28 7.02
C PRO A 15 -6.32 -23.84 7.87
N GLU A 16 -7.34 -24.70 7.98
CA GLU A 16 -8.55 -24.40 8.77
C GLU A 16 -8.23 -23.95 10.20
N ALA A 17 -7.23 -24.55 10.83
CA ALA A 17 -6.75 -24.16 12.16
C ALA A 17 -6.25 -22.72 12.21
N SER A 18 -5.68 -22.18 11.14
CA SER A 18 -5.21 -20.79 11.06
C SER A 18 -6.38 -19.83 10.86
N ALA A 19 -7.34 -20.19 10.02
CA ALA A 19 -8.58 -19.43 9.83
C ALA A 19 -9.39 -19.36 11.14
N ALA A 20 -9.49 -20.47 11.87
CA ALA A 20 -10.15 -20.52 13.16
C ALA A 20 -9.51 -19.65 14.24
N ARG A 21 -8.23 -19.26 14.04
CA ARG A 21 -7.51 -18.35 14.92
C ARG A 21 -7.61 -16.87 14.50
N GLY A 22 -8.46 -16.54 13.52
CA GLY A 22 -8.68 -15.16 13.06
C GLY A 22 -7.66 -14.70 12.02
N MET A 23 -7.01 -15.61 11.30
CA MET A 23 -6.21 -15.27 10.13
C MET A 23 -7.10 -15.25 8.89
N ARG A 24 -6.85 -14.29 8.02
CA ARG A 24 -7.52 -14.20 6.70
C ARG A 24 -6.50 -14.14 5.58
N VAL A 25 -6.87 -14.72 4.44
CA VAL A 25 -6.13 -14.55 3.18
C VAL A 25 -6.97 -13.67 2.27
N GLU A 26 -6.31 -12.73 1.65
CA GLU A 26 -6.89 -11.91 0.60
C GLU A 26 -5.90 -11.84 -0.57
N THR A 27 -6.43 -11.93 -1.79
CA THR A 27 -5.60 -11.77 -2.99
C THR A 27 -5.53 -10.30 -3.35
N LEU A 28 -4.33 -9.75 -3.35
CA LEU A 28 -4.02 -8.39 -3.73
C LEU A 28 -3.15 -8.34 -4.98
N PHE A 29 -2.91 -7.15 -5.49
CA PHE A 29 -2.08 -6.91 -6.65
C PHE A 29 -0.96 -5.94 -6.30
N VAL A 30 0.25 -6.31 -6.69
CA VAL A 30 1.43 -5.44 -6.63
C VAL A 30 1.69 -4.92 -8.03
N LEU A 31 1.70 -3.60 -8.16
CA LEU A 31 2.12 -2.89 -9.35
C LEU A 31 3.54 -2.40 -9.16
N GLU A 32 4.39 -2.58 -10.17
CA GLU A 32 5.79 -2.16 -10.11
C GLU A 32 6.23 -1.52 -11.41
N THR A 33 6.92 -0.40 -11.34
CA THR A 33 7.57 0.22 -12.50
C THR A 33 8.91 0.82 -12.13
N ASN A 34 9.88 0.67 -13.02
CA ASN A 34 11.21 1.27 -12.85
C ASN A 34 11.24 2.66 -13.51
N VAL A 35 11.83 3.63 -12.82
CA VAL A 35 12.01 4.99 -13.30
C VAL A 35 13.45 5.46 -13.05
N ASP A 36 14.12 6.01 -14.08
CA ASP A 36 15.51 6.51 -13.98
C ASP A 36 15.66 7.97 -14.44
N ASP A 37 14.53 8.64 -14.69
CA ASP A 37 14.46 9.99 -15.26
C ASP A 37 13.48 10.92 -14.51
N LEU A 38 12.94 10.50 -13.37
CA LEU A 38 12.05 11.30 -12.54
C LEU A 38 12.80 11.98 -11.40
N SER A 39 12.44 13.23 -11.11
CA SER A 39 12.91 13.89 -9.89
C SER A 39 12.27 13.26 -8.65
N PRO A 40 12.94 13.29 -7.48
CA PRO A 40 12.37 12.81 -6.24
C PRO A 40 11.02 13.45 -5.86
N GLN A 41 10.80 14.71 -6.26
CA GLN A 41 9.54 15.42 -6.04
C GLN A 41 8.39 14.78 -6.83
N ILE A 42 8.63 14.40 -8.09
CA ILE A 42 7.62 13.72 -8.91
C ILE A 42 7.35 12.30 -8.39
N VAL A 43 8.39 11.61 -7.90
CA VAL A 43 8.23 10.32 -7.24
C VAL A 43 7.33 10.45 -6.00
N ALA A 44 7.58 11.43 -5.13
CA ALA A 44 6.76 11.68 -3.94
C ALA A 44 5.31 11.98 -4.31
N TYR A 45 5.09 12.87 -5.27
CA TYR A 45 3.76 13.20 -5.80
C TYR A 45 3.03 11.95 -6.33
N ALA A 46 3.72 11.10 -7.09
CA ALA A 46 3.13 9.86 -7.61
C ALA A 46 2.65 8.91 -6.49
N LEU A 47 3.44 8.79 -5.41
CA LEU A 47 3.06 7.98 -4.26
C LEU A 47 1.81 8.53 -3.57
N GLU A 48 1.73 9.85 -3.39
CA GLU A 48 0.58 10.53 -2.80
C GLU A 48 -0.69 10.32 -3.66
N GLU A 49 -0.58 10.50 -4.98
CA GLU A 49 -1.70 10.29 -5.91
C GLU A 49 -2.18 8.83 -5.91
N MET A 50 -1.27 7.85 -5.85
CA MET A 50 -1.64 6.44 -5.77
C MET A 50 -2.39 6.13 -4.48
N LEU A 51 -1.96 6.66 -3.33
CA LEU A 51 -2.66 6.51 -2.06
C LEU A 51 -4.03 7.18 -2.08
N ALA A 52 -4.13 8.41 -2.62
CA ALA A 52 -5.39 9.13 -2.78
C ALA A 52 -6.38 8.39 -3.70
N ALA A 53 -5.88 7.66 -4.72
CA ALA A 53 -6.69 6.85 -5.62
C ALA A 53 -7.10 5.49 -5.03
N GLY A 54 -6.70 5.19 -3.79
CA GLY A 54 -7.12 4.01 -3.05
C GLY A 54 -6.15 2.84 -3.12
N ALA A 55 -4.86 3.08 -3.37
CA ALA A 55 -3.85 2.08 -3.06
C ALA A 55 -3.84 1.80 -1.56
N LEU A 56 -3.69 0.53 -1.20
CA LEU A 56 -3.55 0.10 0.20
C LEU A 56 -2.19 0.49 0.78
N ASP A 57 -1.19 0.56 -0.10
CA ASP A 57 0.16 1.03 0.20
C ASP A 57 0.84 1.49 -1.09
N ALA A 58 1.76 2.46 -0.98
CA ALA A 58 2.58 2.93 -2.09
C ALA A 58 3.96 3.33 -1.58
N TRP A 59 5.01 2.82 -2.25
CA TRP A 59 6.39 3.07 -1.81
C TRP A 59 7.35 3.12 -2.99
N SER A 60 8.54 3.65 -2.75
CA SER A 60 9.65 3.61 -3.70
C SER A 60 10.88 2.94 -3.11
N VAL A 61 11.62 2.24 -3.97
CA VAL A 61 12.90 1.62 -3.62
C VAL A 61 13.97 2.17 -4.55
N ALA A 62 15.08 2.65 -3.97
CA ALA A 62 16.23 3.08 -4.76
C ALA A 62 16.84 1.87 -5.50
N ALA A 63 17.16 2.06 -6.77
CA ALA A 63 17.70 1.00 -7.61
C ALA A 63 18.84 1.51 -8.50
N THR A 64 19.88 0.70 -8.67
CA THR A 64 20.87 0.93 -9.72
C THR A 64 20.41 0.24 -10.99
N MET A 65 20.21 1.00 -12.04
CA MET A 65 19.70 0.50 -13.32
C MET A 65 20.83 0.27 -14.33
N LYS A 66 20.47 -0.23 -15.52
CA LYS A 66 21.44 -0.44 -16.60
C LYS A 66 22.27 0.81 -16.88
N LYS A 67 23.52 0.63 -17.29
CA LYS A 67 24.50 1.71 -17.51
C LYS A 67 24.86 2.52 -16.25
N GLY A 68 24.67 1.95 -15.04
CA GLY A 68 25.01 2.60 -13.77
C GLY A 68 24.12 3.77 -13.40
N ARG A 69 22.95 3.93 -14.02
CA ARG A 69 22.02 5.02 -13.66
C ARG A 69 21.35 4.74 -12.33
N MET A 70 21.26 5.79 -11.52
CA MET A 70 20.42 5.75 -10.33
C MET A 70 18.96 5.94 -10.75
N GLY A 71 18.09 5.12 -10.20
CA GLY A 71 16.66 5.17 -10.45
C GLY A 71 15.87 4.72 -9.24
N SER A 72 14.57 4.65 -9.40
CA SER A 72 13.63 4.18 -8.39
C SER A 72 12.71 3.10 -8.96
N LEU A 73 12.41 2.11 -8.15
CA LEU A 73 11.31 1.19 -8.36
C LEU A 73 10.10 1.76 -7.61
N LEU A 74 9.08 2.20 -8.35
CA LEU A 74 7.80 2.61 -7.77
C LEU A 74 6.91 1.38 -7.63
N CYS A 75 6.30 1.24 -6.45
CA CYS A 75 5.44 0.12 -6.12
C CYS A 75 4.12 0.61 -5.55
N ALA A 76 3.03 -0.12 -5.83
CA ALA A 76 1.75 0.05 -5.18
C ALA A 76 1.13 -1.31 -4.87
N LEU A 77 0.44 -1.41 -3.73
CA LEU A 77 -0.36 -2.56 -3.34
C LEU A 77 -1.84 -2.17 -3.39
N CYS A 78 -2.68 -2.97 -4.03
CA CYS A 78 -4.10 -2.65 -4.16
C CYS A 78 -4.96 -3.90 -4.33
N ASP A 79 -6.28 -3.72 -4.22
CA ASP A 79 -7.25 -4.69 -4.68
C ASP A 79 -7.37 -4.70 -6.21
N ARG A 80 -8.06 -5.71 -6.77
CA ARG A 80 -8.24 -5.85 -8.23
C ARG A 80 -8.96 -4.65 -8.86
N ALA A 81 -9.89 -4.03 -8.14
CA ALA A 81 -10.71 -2.94 -8.68
C ALA A 81 -9.90 -1.65 -8.91
N ARG A 82 -8.76 -1.49 -8.25
CA ARG A 82 -7.89 -0.31 -8.34
C ARG A 82 -6.75 -0.44 -9.34
N VAL A 83 -6.46 -1.65 -9.83
CA VAL A 83 -5.32 -1.91 -10.73
C VAL A 83 -5.30 -0.96 -11.92
N ASP A 84 -6.43 -0.81 -12.63
CA ASP A 84 -6.50 0.00 -13.85
C ASP A 84 -6.27 1.48 -13.56
N THR A 85 -6.90 2.01 -12.50
CA THR A 85 -6.73 3.41 -12.06
C THR A 85 -5.29 3.72 -11.66
N LEU A 86 -4.65 2.82 -10.91
CA LEU A 86 -3.26 3.01 -10.48
C LEU A 86 -2.28 2.88 -11.65
N CYS A 87 -2.54 2.01 -12.61
CA CYS A 87 -1.78 1.98 -13.86
C CYS A 87 -1.89 3.31 -14.62
N GLU A 88 -3.08 3.92 -14.70
CA GLU A 88 -3.26 5.23 -15.33
C GLU A 88 -2.41 6.31 -14.65
N ILE A 89 -2.41 6.37 -13.32
CA ILE A 89 -1.58 7.32 -12.56
C ILE A 89 -0.10 7.12 -12.87
N LEU A 90 0.40 5.88 -12.82
CA LEU A 90 1.79 5.56 -13.10
C LEU A 90 2.21 5.96 -14.52
N PHE A 91 1.33 5.81 -15.52
CA PHE A 91 1.58 6.27 -16.88
C PHE A 91 1.53 7.79 -17.02
N GLN A 92 0.60 8.48 -16.34
CA GLN A 92 0.45 9.94 -16.41
C GLN A 92 1.63 10.67 -15.76
N VAL A 93 2.11 10.22 -14.63
CA VAL A 93 3.25 10.81 -13.92
C VAL A 93 4.50 10.81 -14.80
N ARG A 94 4.69 9.82 -15.65
CA ARG A 94 5.83 9.77 -16.58
C ARG A 94 5.64 10.61 -17.84
N SER A 95 4.43 10.79 -18.31
CA SER A 95 4.16 11.62 -19.48
C SER A 95 4.29 13.12 -19.21
N SER A 96 4.22 13.54 -17.95
CA SER A 96 4.36 14.95 -17.53
C SER A 96 5.80 15.47 -17.59
N VAL A 97 6.79 14.58 -17.63
CA VAL A 97 8.20 14.94 -17.83
C VAL A 97 8.49 14.81 -19.33
N GLY A 98 8.47 15.93 -20.05
CA GLY A 98 8.68 16.00 -21.51
C GLY A 98 9.83 15.13 -21.99
N PHE A 99 9.55 13.92 -22.42
CA PHE A 99 10.53 12.90 -22.78
C PHE A 99 10.80 12.93 -24.28
N ARG A 100 12.05 13.13 -24.67
CA ARG A 100 12.55 12.82 -26.01
C ARG A 100 12.85 11.32 -26.05
N GLY A 101 11.86 10.53 -26.49
CA GLY A 101 12.02 9.09 -26.61
C GLY A 101 12.99 8.69 -27.71
N HIS A 102 13.92 7.79 -27.39
CA HIS A 102 14.57 6.96 -28.40
C HIS A 102 13.76 5.67 -28.52
N ALA A 103 13.24 5.43 -29.72
CA ALA A 103 12.48 4.24 -30.07
C ALA A 103 13.31 2.97 -29.79
N ALA A 104 12.84 2.11 -28.92
CA ALA A 104 13.37 0.76 -28.76
C ALA A 104 12.52 -0.22 -29.58
N ARG A 105 13.20 -1.10 -30.32
CA ARG A 105 12.61 -2.07 -31.26
C ARG A 105 11.76 -3.10 -30.54
N ARG A 106 10.62 -3.41 -31.16
CA ARG A 106 9.69 -4.50 -30.81
C ARG A 106 10.35 -5.86 -30.76
N GLY A 107 9.87 -6.70 -29.89
CA GLY A 107 9.99 -8.13 -30.01
C GLY A 107 10.02 -8.91 -28.71
N GLU A 108 8.88 -8.99 -27.99
CA GLU A 108 8.67 -10.06 -27.01
C GLU A 108 7.16 -10.39 -26.90
N PRO A 109 6.78 -11.68 -26.91
CA PRO A 109 5.36 -12.09 -27.05
C PRO A 109 4.48 -11.90 -25.81
N ASN A 110 5.00 -11.43 -24.68
CA ASN A 110 4.25 -11.25 -23.44
C ASN A 110 3.55 -9.89 -23.29
N GLU A 111 3.88 -8.91 -24.13
CA GLU A 111 3.26 -7.58 -24.08
C GLU A 111 1.82 -7.55 -24.64
N ALA A 112 1.47 -8.49 -25.52
CA ALA A 112 0.16 -8.53 -26.18
C ALA A 112 -1.00 -8.91 -25.24
N ARG A 113 -0.73 -9.53 -24.08
CA ARG A 113 -1.77 -9.93 -23.11
C ARG A 113 -2.16 -8.81 -22.16
N LEU A 114 -1.25 -7.91 -21.84
CA LEU A 114 -1.52 -6.76 -20.96
C LEU A 114 -2.26 -5.65 -21.73
N THR A 115 -1.88 -5.41 -22.99
CA THR A 115 -2.48 -4.37 -23.84
C THR A 115 -3.93 -4.66 -24.24
N ALA A 116 -4.35 -5.92 -24.27
CA ALA A 116 -5.74 -6.28 -24.58
C ALA A 116 -6.73 -6.01 -23.44
N ALA A 117 -6.23 -5.77 -22.20
CA ALA A 117 -7.05 -5.50 -21.00
C ALA A 117 -7.04 -4.03 -20.57
N LEU A 118 -6.26 -3.17 -21.24
CA LEU A 118 -6.16 -1.75 -20.88
C LEU A 118 -7.28 -0.93 -21.56
N PRO A 119 -7.87 0.05 -20.86
CA PRO A 119 -8.87 0.91 -21.46
C PRO A 119 -8.31 1.72 -22.65
N PRO A 120 -9.15 2.11 -23.64
CA PRO A 120 -8.71 2.76 -24.90
C PRO A 120 -7.87 4.04 -24.72
N LYS A 121 -7.98 4.71 -23.58
CA LYS A 121 -7.18 5.90 -23.24
C LYS A 121 -5.71 5.57 -22.98
N LEU A 122 -5.41 4.39 -22.49
CA LEU A 122 -4.05 3.90 -22.24
C LEU A 122 -3.36 3.40 -23.53
N ALA A 123 -4.13 2.97 -24.52
CA ALA A 123 -3.60 2.58 -25.84
C ALA A 123 -2.88 3.74 -26.56
N ARG A 124 -3.20 5.00 -26.22
CA ARG A 124 -2.52 6.19 -26.77
C ARG A 124 -1.14 6.47 -26.14
N ALA A 125 -0.85 5.91 -24.98
CA ALA A 125 0.46 6.02 -24.36
C ALA A 125 1.54 5.14 -25.03
N GLN A 126 1.17 4.34 -26.04
CA GLN A 126 2.08 3.47 -26.77
C GLN A 126 3.07 4.18 -27.71
N GLU A 127 2.93 5.48 -27.92
CA GLU A 127 3.86 6.25 -28.75
C GLU A 127 5.12 6.72 -28.02
N THR A 128 5.22 6.52 -26.72
CA THR A 128 6.40 6.86 -25.93
C THR A 128 7.02 5.61 -25.30
N SER A 129 7.96 5.07 -26.02
CA SER A 129 9.00 4.09 -25.63
C SER A 129 8.93 3.47 -24.23
N SER A 130 8.58 2.20 -24.23
CA SER A 130 8.97 1.15 -23.28
C SER A 130 8.91 1.48 -21.79
N LEU A 131 7.68 1.56 -21.28
CA LEU A 131 7.42 1.53 -19.86
C LEU A 131 6.33 0.52 -19.57
N GLY A 132 6.80 -0.67 -19.23
CA GLY A 132 5.94 -1.70 -18.72
C GLY A 132 5.69 -1.46 -17.24
N ILE A 133 4.44 -1.57 -16.81
CA ILE A 133 4.06 -1.78 -15.42
C ILE A 133 3.94 -3.29 -15.25
N ARG A 134 4.69 -3.84 -14.30
CA ARG A 134 4.54 -5.24 -13.89
C ARG A 134 3.39 -5.32 -12.91
N VAL A 135 2.42 -6.19 -13.17
CA VAL A 135 1.29 -6.45 -12.28
C VAL A 135 1.36 -7.91 -11.86
N ARG A 136 1.39 -8.14 -10.55
CA ARG A 136 1.45 -9.49 -9.97
C ARG A 136 0.39 -9.63 -8.91
N ALA A 137 -0.36 -10.75 -8.95
CA ALA A 137 -1.20 -11.14 -7.84
C ALA A 137 -0.31 -11.69 -6.70
N CYS A 138 -0.67 -11.34 -5.47
CA CYS A 138 -0.04 -11.87 -4.26
C CYS A 138 -1.09 -12.14 -3.20
N ASP A 139 -0.87 -13.17 -2.39
CA ASP A 139 -1.73 -13.45 -1.26
C ASP A 139 -1.19 -12.75 -0.01
N ARG A 140 -2.05 -11.99 0.65
CA ARG A 140 -1.76 -11.35 1.93
C ARG A 140 -2.46 -12.11 3.04
N VAL A 141 -1.68 -12.57 4.01
CA VAL A 141 -2.21 -13.09 5.28
C VAL A 141 -2.32 -11.94 6.25
N SER A 142 -3.48 -11.71 6.80
CA SER A 142 -3.72 -10.67 7.81
C SER A 142 -4.44 -11.24 9.02
N LEU A 143 -4.19 -10.65 10.18
CA LEU A 143 -4.97 -10.90 11.40
C LEU A 143 -6.28 -10.11 11.37
N ASP A 144 -7.27 -10.60 12.10
CA ASP A 144 -8.46 -9.82 12.37
C ASP A 144 -8.09 -8.54 13.11
N ARG A 145 -8.59 -7.43 12.60
CA ARG A 145 -8.33 -6.09 13.14
C ARG A 145 -9.63 -5.41 13.54
N SER A 146 -9.61 -4.78 14.69
CA SER A 146 -10.68 -3.92 15.16
C SER A 146 -10.12 -2.59 15.64
N PHE A 147 -10.96 -1.55 15.61
CA PHE A 147 -10.64 -0.26 16.19
C PHE A 147 -11.40 -0.14 17.51
N VAL A 148 -10.69 0.20 18.56
CA VAL A 148 -11.25 0.39 19.90
C VAL A 148 -10.97 1.83 20.32
N PRO A 149 -12.00 2.68 20.50
CA PRO A 149 -11.79 4.01 21.02
C PRO A 149 -11.39 3.92 22.49
N VAL A 150 -10.35 4.64 22.87
CA VAL A 150 -9.89 4.73 24.26
C VAL A 150 -9.73 6.18 24.69
N ASP A 151 -9.94 6.47 25.95
CA ASP A 151 -9.64 7.76 26.55
C ASP A 151 -8.20 7.75 27.11
N PRO A 152 -7.25 8.50 26.51
CA PRO A 152 -5.88 8.58 27.02
C PRO A 152 -5.75 9.28 28.39
N GLY A 153 -6.85 9.67 28.99
CA GLY A 153 -6.92 10.29 30.30
C GLY A 153 -6.67 11.80 30.30
N VAL A 154 -6.45 12.33 31.51
CA VAL A 154 -6.25 13.78 31.73
C VAL A 154 -4.80 14.16 31.44
N GLY A 155 -4.61 15.21 30.65
CA GLY A 155 -3.31 15.81 30.36
C GLY A 155 -2.72 16.57 31.56
N LYS A 156 -1.53 17.13 31.34
CA LYS A 156 -0.99 18.12 32.30
C LYS A 156 -1.95 19.30 32.38
N ALA A 157 -2.14 19.85 33.58
CA ALA A 157 -3.02 20.96 33.85
C ALA A 157 -4.54 20.68 33.66
N GLY A 158 -5.00 19.44 33.83
CA GLY A 158 -6.41 19.11 33.77
C GLY A 158 -7.06 19.11 32.37
N VAL A 159 -6.25 19.12 31.30
CA VAL A 159 -6.75 19.03 29.93
C VAL A 159 -7.22 17.61 29.67
N THR A 160 -8.51 17.44 29.35
CA THR A 160 -9.05 16.15 28.86
C THR A 160 -8.63 15.88 27.44
N PHE A 161 -8.36 14.63 27.14
CA PHE A 161 -8.08 14.19 25.78
C PHE A 161 -9.38 13.75 25.10
N ASP A 162 -9.45 13.99 23.78
CA ASP A 162 -10.46 13.34 22.96
C ASP A 162 -10.11 11.86 22.84
N PRO A 163 -11.10 10.96 22.69
CA PRO A 163 -10.85 9.55 22.45
C PRO A 163 -9.98 9.34 21.22
N VAL A 164 -9.11 8.33 21.29
CA VAL A 164 -8.21 7.93 20.21
C VAL A 164 -8.49 6.48 19.86
N ASN A 165 -8.60 6.18 18.58
CA ASN A 165 -8.77 4.81 18.12
C ASN A 165 -7.46 4.02 18.26
N VAL A 166 -7.54 2.87 18.92
CA VAL A 166 -6.45 1.88 18.98
C VAL A 166 -6.78 0.76 18.01
N LYS A 167 -5.91 0.56 17.03
CA LYS A 167 -5.96 -0.57 16.12
C LYS A 167 -5.47 -1.81 16.84
N VAL A 168 -6.35 -2.79 17.01
CA VAL A 168 -6.09 -4.02 17.75
C VAL A 168 -6.07 -5.19 16.77
N ALA A 169 -5.00 -5.96 16.80
CA ALA A 169 -4.90 -7.22 16.06
C ALA A 169 -4.95 -8.40 17.05
N ARG A 170 -5.74 -9.43 16.71
CA ARG A 170 -5.94 -10.60 17.55
C ARG A 170 -5.58 -11.88 16.82
N LEU A 171 -5.06 -12.85 17.56
CA LEU A 171 -4.81 -14.20 17.11
C LEU A 171 -5.30 -15.19 18.15
N GLY A 172 -6.29 -16.03 17.80
CA GLY A 172 -6.88 -16.99 18.75
C GLY A 172 -7.55 -16.33 19.94
N GLY A 173 -8.06 -15.10 19.78
CA GLY A 173 -8.67 -14.32 20.87
C GLY A 173 -7.69 -13.48 21.67
N GLU A 174 -6.40 -13.74 21.59
CA GLU A 174 -5.36 -12.97 22.28
C GLU A 174 -5.01 -11.69 21.49
N THR A 175 -4.83 -10.59 22.20
CA THR A 175 -4.33 -9.33 21.62
C THR A 175 -2.83 -9.47 21.33
N ILE A 176 -2.48 -9.50 20.04
CA ILE A 176 -1.09 -9.58 19.59
C ILE A 176 -0.48 -8.18 19.43
N ASN A 177 -1.30 -7.22 19.03
CA ASN A 177 -0.86 -5.84 18.87
C ASN A 177 -2.00 -4.88 19.18
N ALA A 178 -1.66 -3.77 19.83
CA ALA A 178 -2.54 -2.65 20.10
C ALA A 178 -1.77 -1.35 19.78
N HIS A 179 -2.12 -0.70 18.70
CA HIS A 179 -1.40 0.48 18.22
C HIS A 179 -2.38 1.63 17.96
N PRO A 180 -2.22 2.79 18.65
CA PRO A 180 -3.07 3.96 18.43
C PRO A 180 -2.89 4.53 17.00
N GLU A 181 -3.96 5.09 16.46
CA GLU A 181 -3.92 5.75 15.17
C GLU A 181 -3.05 7.02 15.24
N TYR A 182 -2.07 7.10 14.34
CA TYR A 182 -1.05 8.15 14.35
C TYR A 182 -1.65 9.55 14.20
N ASP A 183 -2.54 9.75 13.23
CA ASP A 183 -3.08 11.06 12.91
C ASP A 183 -3.91 11.64 14.05
N GLU A 184 -4.70 10.78 14.72
CA GLU A 184 -5.48 11.16 15.91
C GLU A 184 -4.56 11.52 17.06
N CYS A 185 -3.55 10.70 17.33
CA CYS A 185 -2.54 11.01 18.36
C CYS A 185 -1.75 12.28 18.05
N ALA A 186 -1.40 12.51 16.79
CA ALA A 186 -0.66 13.70 16.38
C ALA A 186 -1.53 14.96 16.51
N ALA A 187 -2.80 14.90 16.13
CA ALA A 187 -3.75 15.98 16.31
C ALA A 187 -3.93 16.32 17.81
N LEU A 188 -4.11 15.29 18.63
CA LEU A 188 -4.26 15.43 20.08
C LEU A 188 -3.00 16.00 20.74
N ALA A 189 -1.82 15.53 20.33
CA ALA A 189 -0.53 16.04 20.83
C ALA A 189 -0.37 17.54 20.55
N ARG A 190 -0.74 18.00 19.33
CA ARG A 190 -0.72 19.42 18.96
C ARG A 190 -1.73 20.24 19.77
N LYS A 191 -2.98 19.75 19.89
CA LYS A 191 -4.07 20.41 20.61
C LYS A 191 -3.73 20.60 22.10
N THR A 192 -3.13 19.59 22.73
CA THR A 192 -2.86 19.57 24.16
C THR A 192 -1.44 20.01 24.53
N LYS A 193 -0.59 20.32 23.54
CA LYS A 193 0.85 20.60 23.72
C LYS A 193 1.56 19.50 24.52
N THR A 194 1.10 18.26 24.35
CA THR A 194 1.68 17.08 24.99
C THR A 194 2.58 16.36 24.00
N PRO A 195 3.77 15.88 24.39
CA PRO A 195 4.63 15.12 23.47
C PRO A 195 3.89 13.92 22.89
N LEU A 196 3.98 13.71 21.57
CA LEU A 196 3.31 12.61 20.86
C LEU A 196 3.56 11.25 21.51
N LYS A 197 4.81 10.96 21.89
CA LYS A 197 5.20 9.73 22.60
C LYS A 197 4.39 9.52 23.90
N THR A 198 4.05 10.60 24.60
CA THR A 198 3.24 10.52 25.83
C THR A 198 1.80 10.19 25.51
N VAL A 199 1.23 10.77 24.45
CA VAL A 199 -0.13 10.44 23.97
C VAL A 199 -0.22 8.98 23.57
N PHE A 200 0.73 8.50 22.74
CA PHE A 200 0.79 7.09 22.35
C PHE A 200 0.81 6.15 23.54
N ARG A 201 1.74 6.37 24.47
CA ARG A 201 1.87 5.53 25.65
C ARG A 201 0.58 5.49 26.50
N ARG A 202 -0.09 6.63 26.66
CA ARG A 202 -1.35 6.71 27.40
C ARG A 202 -2.49 5.97 26.72
N ALA A 203 -2.61 6.13 25.40
CA ALA A 203 -3.64 5.42 24.64
C ALA A 203 -3.44 3.90 24.70
N VAL A 204 -2.19 3.42 24.58
CA VAL A 204 -1.88 1.99 24.75
C VAL A 204 -2.21 1.53 26.17
N GLN A 205 -1.82 2.30 27.19
CA GLN A 205 -2.10 1.96 28.59
C GLN A 205 -3.61 1.90 28.85
N ALA A 206 -4.37 2.92 28.42
CA ALA A 206 -5.82 2.95 28.57
C ALA A 206 -6.48 1.71 27.92
N TYR A 207 -6.02 1.31 26.73
CA TYR A 207 -6.52 0.10 26.11
C TYR A 207 -6.32 -1.14 26.99
N PHE A 208 -5.14 -1.35 27.55
CA PHE A 208 -4.87 -2.52 28.39
C PHE A 208 -5.51 -2.45 29.76
N ASP A 209 -5.72 -1.26 30.32
CA ASP A 209 -6.46 -1.07 31.57
C ASP A 209 -7.94 -1.47 31.44
N GLU A 210 -8.54 -1.15 30.27
CA GLU A 210 -9.92 -1.51 29.94
C GLU A 210 -10.07 -2.97 29.45
N ASN A 211 -8.98 -3.55 28.90
CA ASN A 211 -8.94 -4.89 28.33
C ASN A 211 -7.81 -5.73 28.95
N PRO A 212 -7.89 -6.07 30.24
CA PRO A 212 -6.86 -6.87 30.89
C PRO A 212 -6.74 -8.25 30.23
N ALA A 213 -5.52 -8.73 30.04
CA ALA A 213 -5.26 -10.07 29.54
C ALA A 213 -5.97 -11.08 30.45
N ARG A 214 -6.79 -11.95 29.86
CA ARG A 214 -7.46 -13.05 30.54
C ARG A 214 -6.53 -14.23 30.66
#